data_d0794649e6f762b602d9aca63390f6dd
#
_entry.id   d0794649e6f762b602d9aca63390f6dd
#
_cell.length_a   1.000
_cell.length_b   1.000
_cell.length_c   1.000
_cell.angle_alpha   90.00
_cell.angle_beta   90.00
_cell.angle_gamma   90.00
#
_symmetry.space_group_name_H-M   'P 1'
#
loop_
_entity.id
_entity.type
_entity.pdbx_description
1 polymer ?
#
loop_
_entity_poly.entity_id
_entity_poly.type
_entity_poly.pdbx_seq_one_letter_code
_entity_poly.pdbx_strand_id
1 'polypeptide(L)' 'DLGRKNERRESMKKYECTACGYVYDPEKGHEASGVAPGTAWEDVPEDWVCPLCGVGKDMFEEVD' A
#
# COMPACT_ATOMS: atom_id res chain seq x y z
N ASP A 1 -18.38 -16.74 8.13
CA ASP A 1 -16.98 -17.17 8.14
C ASP A 1 -16.27 -16.73 6.88
N LEU A 2 -16.95 -16.96 5.76
CA LEU A 2 -16.34 -16.58 4.49
C LEU A 2 -16.18 -15.07 4.39
N GLY A 3 -17.09 -14.33 5.02
CA GLY A 3 -17.02 -12.90 5.00
C GLY A 3 -15.77 -12.36 5.66
N ARG A 4 -15.27 -13.04 6.69
CA ARG A 4 -14.09 -12.58 7.36
C ARG A 4 -12.86 -12.63 6.47
N LYS A 5 -12.77 -13.66 5.65
CA LYS A 5 -11.66 -13.76 4.72
C LYS A 5 -11.69 -12.62 3.72
N ASN A 6 -12.88 -12.28 3.27
CA ASN A 6 -13.00 -11.18 2.32
C ASN A 6 -12.57 -9.87 2.93
N GLU A 7 -12.93 -9.66 4.19
CA GLU A 7 -12.52 -8.42 4.86
C GLU A 7 -11.01 -8.32 4.95
N ARG A 8 -10.36 -9.44 5.22
CA ARG A 8 -8.91 -9.43 5.33
C ARG A 8 -8.27 -9.08 4.00
N ARG A 9 -8.82 -9.62 2.92
CA ARG A 9 -8.28 -9.32 1.61
C ARG A 9 -8.42 -7.86 1.27
N GLU A 10 -9.54 -7.27 1.65
CA GLU A 10 -9.76 -5.87 1.35
C GLU A 10 -8.73 -5.00 2.02
N SER A 11 -8.29 -5.36 3.23
CA SER A 11 -7.30 -4.59 3.94
C SER A 11 -5.93 -4.67 3.28
N MET A 12 -5.70 -5.70 2.47
CA MET A 12 -4.39 -5.93 1.89
C MET A 12 -4.35 -5.65 0.39
N LYS A 13 -5.19 -4.75 -0.06
CA LYS A 13 -5.22 -4.41 -1.47
C LYS A 13 -3.97 -3.64 -1.87
N LYS A 14 -3.59 -3.78 -3.13
CA LYS A 14 -2.44 -3.08 -3.65
C LYS A 14 -2.81 -1.68 -4.10
N TYR A 15 -1.84 -0.80 -4.08
CA TYR A 15 -2.02 0.59 -4.48
C TYR A 15 -0.91 0.98 -5.43
N GLU A 16 -1.28 1.67 -6.50
CA GLU A 16 -0.32 2.05 -7.52
C GLU A 16 -0.15 3.55 -7.54
N CYS A 17 1.11 3.98 -7.61
CA CYS A 17 1.43 5.39 -7.77
C CYS A 17 1.03 5.85 -9.17
N THR A 18 0.16 6.85 -9.24
CA THR A 18 -0.29 7.33 -10.54
C THR A 18 0.76 8.23 -11.22
N ALA A 19 1.80 8.62 -10.50
CA ALA A 19 2.84 9.49 -11.05
C ALA A 19 3.95 8.69 -11.73
N CYS A 20 4.40 7.60 -11.11
CA CYS A 20 5.53 6.84 -11.65
C CYS A 20 5.21 5.37 -11.91
N GLY A 21 4.08 4.88 -11.41
CA GLY A 21 3.69 3.49 -11.64
C GLY A 21 4.19 2.51 -10.61
N TYR A 22 4.76 2.99 -9.51
CA TYR A 22 5.20 2.10 -8.44
C TYR A 22 3.98 1.45 -7.79
N VAL A 23 4.06 0.14 -7.56
CA VAL A 23 2.96 -0.58 -6.92
C VAL A 23 3.37 -0.94 -5.50
N TYR A 24 2.59 -0.47 -4.53
CA TYR A 24 2.79 -0.84 -3.14
C TYR A 24 2.04 -2.14 -2.86
N ASP A 25 2.79 -3.15 -2.44
CA ASP A 25 2.23 -4.46 -2.11
C ASP A 25 2.25 -4.60 -0.59
N PRO A 26 1.07 -4.55 0.06
CA PRO A 26 1.07 -4.61 1.53
C PRO A 26 1.64 -5.92 2.07
N GLU A 27 1.55 -7.00 1.31
CA GLU A 27 2.10 -8.26 1.78
C GLU A 27 3.62 -8.23 1.82
N LYS A 28 4.23 -7.46 0.93
CA LYS A 28 5.68 -7.36 0.88
C LYS A 28 6.20 -6.16 1.63
N GLY A 29 5.38 -5.13 1.79
CA GLY A 29 5.82 -3.90 2.41
C GLY A 29 6.90 -3.22 1.60
N HIS A 30 7.66 -2.37 2.28
CA HIS A 30 8.80 -1.70 1.65
C HIS A 30 9.79 -1.32 2.74
N GLU A 31 10.69 -2.24 3.03
CA GLU A 31 11.58 -2.07 4.17
C GLU A 31 12.49 -0.86 4.03
N ALA A 32 12.86 -0.52 2.80
CA ALA A 32 13.71 0.64 2.58
C ALA A 32 13.03 1.93 3.01
N SER A 33 11.69 1.95 2.97
CA SER A 33 10.92 3.10 3.43
C SER A 33 10.49 2.96 4.88
N GLY A 34 10.86 1.85 5.52
CA GLY A 34 10.45 1.63 6.90
C GLY A 34 9.09 0.97 7.05
N VAL A 35 8.54 0.43 5.99
CA VAL A 35 7.24 -0.23 6.01
C VAL A 35 7.45 -1.73 6.04
N ALA A 36 7.06 -2.36 7.14
CA ALA A 36 7.27 -3.79 7.31
C ALA A 36 6.31 -4.59 6.43
N PRO A 37 6.69 -5.81 6.04
CA PRO A 37 5.77 -6.68 5.31
C PRO A 37 4.52 -6.94 6.15
N GLY A 38 3.38 -7.01 5.49
CA GLY A 38 2.12 -7.22 6.17
C GLY A 38 1.45 -5.95 6.66
N THR A 39 1.99 -4.79 6.31
CA THR A 39 1.40 -3.51 6.69
C THR A 39 0.33 -3.13 5.66
N ALA A 40 -0.92 -3.04 6.11
CA ALA A 40 -2.00 -2.63 5.23
C ALA A 40 -1.80 -1.18 4.81
N TRP A 41 -2.40 -0.80 3.67
CA TRP A 41 -2.25 0.56 3.17
C TRP A 41 -2.70 1.59 4.18
N GLU A 42 -3.78 1.31 4.89
CA GLU A 42 -4.29 2.26 5.86
C GLU A 42 -3.38 2.40 7.07
N ASP A 43 -2.50 1.41 7.30
CA ASP A 43 -1.54 1.47 8.38
C ASP A 43 -0.27 2.20 7.98
N VAL A 44 -0.08 2.46 6.70
CA VAL A 44 1.08 3.21 6.22
C VAL A 44 0.92 4.67 6.65
N PRO A 45 1.98 5.28 7.23
CA PRO A 45 1.87 6.68 7.68
C PRO A 45 1.46 7.61 6.55
N GLU A 46 0.73 8.64 6.90
CA GLU A 46 0.29 9.58 5.88
C GLU A 46 1.43 10.40 5.31
N ASP A 47 2.51 10.53 6.07
CA ASP A 47 3.67 11.26 5.57
C ASP A 47 4.60 10.36 4.75
N TRP A 48 4.22 9.09 4.57
CA TRP A 48 4.98 8.20 3.69
C TRP A 48 4.83 8.67 2.25
N VAL A 49 5.92 8.60 1.50
CA VAL A 49 5.91 9.02 0.11
C VAL A 49 6.43 7.89 -0.77
N CYS A 50 6.12 8.00 -2.06
CA CYS A 50 6.57 7.01 -3.03
C CYS A 50 8.09 6.94 -3.01
N PRO A 51 8.66 5.72 -2.90
CA PRO A 51 10.12 5.60 -2.86
C PRO A 51 10.79 5.87 -4.21
N LEU A 52 10.00 5.94 -5.27
CA LEU A 52 10.55 6.17 -6.61
C LEU A 52 10.46 7.64 -7.04
N CYS A 53 9.32 8.26 -6.82
CA CYS A 53 9.13 9.63 -7.31
C CYS A 53 8.84 10.64 -6.19
N GLY A 54 8.53 10.18 -5.00
CA GLY A 54 8.40 11.06 -3.85
C GLY A 54 7.05 11.72 -3.67
N VAL A 55 6.02 11.30 -4.41
CA VAL A 55 4.69 11.87 -4.19
C VAL A 55 4.04 11.23 -2.97
N GLY A 56 3.06 11.90 -2.42
CA GLY A 56 2.36 11.40 -1.24
C GLY A 56 1.37 10.31 -1.56
N LYS A 57 0.74 9.79 -0.50
CA LYS A 57 -0.23 8.71 -0.63
C LYS A 57 -1.44 9.12 -1.46
N ASP A 58 -1.76 10.40 -1.49
CA ASP A 58 -2.93 10.88 -2.23
C ASP A 58 -2.80 10.69 -3.73
N MET A 59 -1.59 10.42 -4.20
CA MET A 59 -1.36 10.12 -5.62
C MET A 59 -1.47 8.64 -5.93
N PHE A 60 -1.78 7.83 -4.96
CA PHE A 60 -1.91 6.38 -5.16
C PHE A 60 -3.36 6.00 -5.35
N GLU A 61 -3.58 4.99 -6.19
CA GLU A 61 -4.91 4.46 -6.44
C GLU A 61 -4.96 2.97 -6.14
N GLU A 62 -6.10 2.53 -5.65
CA GLU A 62 -6.32 1.13 -5.38
C GLU A 62 -6.42 0.36 -6.69
N VAL A 63 -5.62 -0.71 -6.82
CA VAL A 63 -5.55 -1.44 -8.10
C VAL A 63 -5.81 -2.93 -7.95
N ASP A 64 -6.16 -3.39 -6.77
CA ASP A 64 -6.39 -4.83 -6.62
C ASP A 64 -7.88 -5.19 -6.56
#